data_5f636077e95684576b3337beb04d9e9f
#
_entry.id   5f636077e95684576b3337beb04d9e9f
#
_cell.length_a   1.000
_cell.length_b   1.000
_cell.length_c   1.000
_cell.angle_alpha   90.00
_cell.angle_beta   90.00
_cell.angle_gamma   90.00
#
_symmetry.space_group_name_H-M   'P 1'
#
loop_
_entity.id
_entity.type
_entity.pdbx_description
1 polymer ?
#
loop_
_entity_poly.entity_id
_entity_poly.type
_entity_poly.pdbx_seq_one_letter_code
_entity_poly.pdbx_strand_id
1 'polypeptide(L)'
;MHTQKSNFQTMKYFFYILMIAILGWFCFMQLFGANEQNYNNPSKSIIYSGSFYWNKEDGTKQKIDIPGTYEVKPGHTMVLTTTLPKDYDETSFAIRSSLQDIQFYVGNSLRTQYSTKDTRMAGKNSASRYIFCPTTYKDAGKTLRIELTTYTSNYSGIVNEVYCGNKAEIWQNIYNTYGISTFIAFFILFTGITSILFGIALKHVYHTTFDMGYFFDMEYFGWCMVMGSVWMLGESKIRQILVPNASALAALCFVMIMLSPLPILFYADNIQNGKHQKLYQNIGYVVILNFIVSSILYLTKVKDYIETLPVAQLLLVFVFILIFIHLMQYIRKINK
;
A
#
# COMPACT_ATOMS: atom_id res chain seq x y z
N MET A 1 -26.87 -36.29 30.96
CA MET A 1 -25.73 -35.97 30.08
C MET A 1 -26.10 -35.15 28.85
N HIS A 2 -27.29 -35.30 28.25
CA HIS A 2 -27.73 -34.46 27.09
C HIS A 2 -27.95 -32.98 27.40
N THR A 3 -28.54 -32.63 28.54
CA THR A 3 -28.79 -31.24 28.96
C THR A 3 -27.53 -30.41 29.19
N GLN A 4 -26.46 -31.05 29.71
CA GLN A 4 -25.20 -30.37 30.00
C GLN A 4 -24.41 -30.03 28.72
N LYS A 5 -24.51 -30.88 27.66
CA LYS A 5 -23.95 -30.60 26.32
C LYS A 5 -24.68 -29.45 25.61
N SER A 6 -26.00 -29.37 25.76
CA SER A 6 -26.81 -28.29 25.20
C SER A 6 -26.46 -26.93 25.82
N ASN A 7 -26.30 -26.85 27.14
CA ASN A 7 -25.96 -25.61 27.83
C ASN A 7 -24.56 -25.09 27.45
N PHE A 8 -23.59 -26.00 27.24
CA PHE A 8 -22.24 -25.61 26.83
C PHE A 8 -22.20 -25.09 25.38
N GLN A 9 -22.98 -25.64 24.47
CA GLN A 9 -23.10 -25.12 23.10
C GLN A 9 -23.78 -23.75 23.10
N THR A 10 -24.83 -23.56 23.87
CA THR A 10 -25.51 -22.26 23.99
C THR A 10 -24.56 -21.19 24.53
N MET A 11 -23.73 -21.54 25.53
CA MET A 11 -22.69 -20.66 26.06
C MET A 11 -21.64 -20.26 24.99
N LYS A 12 -21.21 -21.20 24.12
CA LYS A 12 -20.30 -20.91 23.02
C LYS A 12 -20.92 -19.90 22.02
N TYR A 13 -22.16 -20.12 21.61
CA TYR A 13 -22.84 -19.18 20.70
C TYR A 13 -23.01 -17.81 21.34
N PHE A 14 -23.39 -17.74 22.61
CA PHE A 14 -23.46 -16.48 23.34
C PHE A 14 -22.11 -15.76 23.38
N PHE A 15 -21.03 -16.48 23.66
CA PHE A 15 -19.66 -15.96 23.65
C PHE A 15 -19.29 -15.38 22.26
N TYR A 16 -19.57 -16.08 21.17
CA TYR A 16 -19.26 -15.60 19.83
C TYR A 16 -20.06 -14.34 19.49
N ILE A 17 -21.36 -14.32 19.80
CA ILE A 17 -22.19 -13.15 19.57
C ILE A 17 -21.68 -11.95 20.39
N LEU A 18 -21.35 -12.17 21.66
CA LEU A 18 -20.81 -11.14 22.53
C LEU A 18 -19.48 -10.58 21.99
N MET A 19 -18.56 -11.46 21.57
CA MET A 19 -17.27 -11.03 21.01
C MET A 19 -17.43 -10.24 19.71
N ILE A 20 -18.32 -10.70 18.81
CA ILE A 20 -18.62 -9.97 17.57
C ILE A 20 -19.21 -8.60 17.89
N ALA A 21 -20.11 -8.50 18.86
CA ALA A 21 -20.72 -7.25 19.27
C ALA A 21 -19.68 -6.28 19.86
N ILE A 22 -18.79 -6.78 20.76
CA ILE A 22 -17.71 -5.97 21.35
C ILE A 22 -16.73 -5.46 20.27
N LEU A 23 -16.27 -6.36 19.40
CA LEU A 23 -15.35 -6.00 18.33
C LEU A 23 -16.00 -5.05 17.32
N GLY A 24 -17.26 -5.30 16.97
CA GLY A 24 -18.04 -4.41 16.10
C GLY A 24 -18.23 -3.01 16.71
N TRP A 25 -18.53 -2.94 18.00
CA TRP A 25 -18.61 -1.68 18.73
C TRP A 25 -17.28 -0.94 18.76
N PHE A 26 -16.19 -1.65 19.04
CA PHE A 26 -14.84 -1.08 19.01
C PHE A 26 -14.48 -0.51 17.63
N CYS A 27 -14.72 -1.28 16.57
CA CYS A 27 -14.51 -0.81 15.20
C CYS A 27 -15.39 0.40 14.87
N PHE A 28 -16.65 0.39 15.30
CA PHE A 28 -17.56 1.52 15.11
C PHE A 28 -17.02 2.77 15.80
N MET A 29 -16.58 2.66 17.06
CA MET A 29 -16.01 3.79 17.81
C MET A 29 -14.71 4.31 17.16
N GLN A 30 -13.88 3.44 16.56
CA GLN A 30 -12.68 3.86 15.87
C GLN A 30 -12.97 4.58 14.53
N LEU A 31 -14.04 4.21 13.85
CA LEU A 31 -14.39 4.79 12.54
C LEU A 31 -15.23 6.06 12.66
N PHE A 32 -16.12 6.12 13.65
CA PHE A 32 -17.14 7.16 13.79
C PHE A 32 -17.06 7.92 15.10
N GLY A 33 -16.24 7.48 16.04
CA GLY A 33 -16.02 8.19 17.30
C GLY A 33 -15.29 9.52 17.11
N ALA A 34 -15.44 10.44 18.07
CA ALA A 34 -14.70 11.68 18.08
C ALA A 34 -13.19 11.40 18.14
N ASN A 35 -12.40 12.12 17.34
CA ASN A 35 -10.95 12.02 17.42
C ASN A 35 -10.47 12.73 18.71
N GLU A 36 -10.21 11.95 19.76
CA GLU A 36 -9.81 12.44 21.09
C GLU A 36 -8.45 13.16 21.09
N GLN A 37 -7.70 13.07 20.00
CA GLN A 37 -6.36 13.67 19.90
C GLN A 37 -6.38 15.14 19.49
N ASN A 38 -7.53 15.71 19.10
CA ASN A 38 -7.67 17.11 18.72
C ASN A 38 -7.77 18.10 19.89
N TYR A 39 -7.48 17.65 21.12
CA TYR A 39 -7.64 18.48 22.31
C TYR A 39 -6.68 19.67 22.41
N ASN A 40 -5.55 19.64 21.72
CA ASN A 40 -4.50 20.63 21.97
C ASN A 40 -4.42 21.81 20.98
N ASN A 41 -5.02 21.74 19.78
CA ASN A 41 -5.16 22.89 18.88
C ASN A 41 -6.12 22.62 17.71
N PRO A 42 -7.44 22.79 17.90
CA PRO A 42 -8.43 22.47 16.84
C PRO A 42 -8.42 23.48 15.67
N SER A 43 -7.63 24.53 15.72
CA SER A 43 -7.66 25.63 14.76
C SER A 43 -6.44 25.71 13.81
N LYS A 44 -5.38 24.94 14.02
CA LYS A 44 -4.17 25.03 13.18
C LYS A 44 -4.17 23.95 12.10
N SER A 45 -4.36 24.35 10.86
CA SER A 45 -4.20 23.43 9.73
C SER A 45 -2.73 23.04 9.58
N ILE A 46 -2.45 21.75 9.62
CA ILE A 46 -1.11 21.18 9.36
C ILE A 46 -0.78 21.23 7.87
N ILE A 47 -1.78 21.43 7.00
CA ILE A 47 -1.58 21.61 5.56
C ILE A 47 -1.20 23.05 5.30
N TYR A 48 -0.08 23.25 4.62
CA TYR A 48 0.39 24.59 4.27
C TYR A 48 -0.52 25.26 3.23
N SER A 49 -1.10 26.39 3.58
CA SER A 49 -2.06 27.14 2.75
C SER A 49 -1.43 28.19 1.83
N GLY A 50 -0.11 28.35 1.86
CA GLY A 50 0.60 29.32 1.04
C GLY A 50 0.57 28.98 -0.45
N SER A 51 0.65 30.02 -1.29
CA SER A 51 0.67 29.84 -2.75
C SER A 51 2.01 29.30 -3.22
N PHE A 52 1.97 28.24 -4.03
CA PHE A 52 3.14 27.72 -4.71
C PHE A 52 3.18 28.15 -6.17
N TYR A 53 4.39 28.33 -6.66
CA TYR A 53 4.68 28.68 -8.05
C TYR A 53 5.62 27.64 -8.65
N TRP A 54 5.26 27.13 -9.81
CA TRP A 54 6.13 26.29 -10.61
C TRP A 54 7.01 27.16 -11.50
N ASN A 55 8.32 27.10 -11.31
CA ASN A 55 9.29 27.74 -12.18
C ASN A 55 9.60 26.75 -13.32
N LYS A 56 9.10 27.05 -14.52
CA LYS A 56 9.33 26.24 -15.72
C LYS A 56 10.74 26.48 -16.28
N GLU A 57 11.21 25.54 -17.09
CA GLU A 57 12.52 25.62 -17.74
C GLU A 57 12.64 26.82 -18.71
N ASP A 58 11.52 27.30 -19.25
CA ASP A 58 11.44 28.49 -20.08
C ASP A 58 11.53 29.84 -19.30
N GLY A 59 11.73 29.76 -17.97
CA GLY A 59 11.78 30.92 -17.08
C GLY A 59 10.43 31.47 -16.64
N THR A 60 9.32 30.90 -17.12
CA THR A 60 7.98 31.35 -16.72
C THR A 60 7.63 30.80 -15.33
N LYS A 61 6.88 31.61 -14.56
CA LYS A 61 6.32 31.23 -13.26
C LYS A 61 4.82 31.04 -13.38
N GLN A 62 4.36 29.84 -13.04
CA GLN A 62 2.95 29.51 -13.03
C GLN A 62 2.50 29.21 -11.59
N LYS A 63 1.44 29.90 -11.13
CA LYS A 63 0.79 29.55 -9.87
C LYS A 63 0.14 28.19 -10.02
N ILE A 64 0.33 27.33 -9.03
CA ILE A 64 -0.19 25.95 -9.03
C ILE A 64 -1.01 25.69 -7.78
N ASP A 65 -1.96 24.77 -7.91
CA ASP A 65 -2.74 24.24 -6.80
C ASP A 65 -2.11 22.93 -6.31
N ILE A 66 -2.02 22.76 -5.00
CA ILE A 66 -1.46 21.58 -4.35
C ILE A 66 -2.53 20.97 -3.43
N PRO A 67 -2.81 19.62 -3.53
CA PRO A 67 -2.19 18.65 -4.42
C PRO A 67 -2.64 18.76 -5.88
N GLY A 68 -1.77 18.33 -6.83
CA GLY A 68 -2.09 18.40 -8.25
C GLY A 68 -1.16 17.55 -9.13
N THR A 69 -1.52 17.44 -10.41
CA THR A 69 -0.70 16.75 -11.43
C THR A 69 -0.48 17.70 -12.60
N TYR A 70 0.77 17.82 -13.02
CA TYR A 70 1.23 18.76 -14.04
C TYR A 70 2.04 18.04 -15.12
N GLU A 71 2.04 18.57 -16.32
CA GLU A 71 2.79 17.98 -17.44
C GLU A 71 4.29 18.28 -17.29
N VAL A 72 5.03 17.29 -16.78
CA VAL A 72 6.48 17.30 -16.68
C VAL A 72 7.03 16.04 -17.33
N LYS A 73 8.03 16.17 -18.20
CA LYS A 73 8.65 15.02 -18.85
C LYS A 73 9.45 14.18 -17.84
N PRO A 74 9.42 12.84 -17.93
CA PRO A 74 10.25 11.98 -17.08
C PRO A 74 11.74 12.37 -17.15
N GLY A 75 12.40 12.42 -15.99
CA GLY A 75 13.80 12.86 -15.88
C GLY A 75 14.01 14.36 -15.74
N HIS A 76 13.00 15.19 -16.01
CA HIS A 76 13.06 16.63 -15.78
C HIS A 76 12.68 16.98 -14.34
N THR A 77 13.29 18.02 -13.80
CA THR A 77 13.06 18.46 -12.42
C THR A 77 11.97 19.54 -12.41
N MET A 78 10.91 19.29 -11.66
CA MET A 78 9.89 20.29 -11.36
C MET A 78 10.35 21.13 -10.17
N VAL A 79 10.49 22.45 -10.36
CA VAL A 79 10.94 23.38 -9.32
C VAL A 79 9.77 24.17 -8.80
N LEU A 80 9.43 23.95 -7.53
CA LEU A 80 8.37 24.66 -6.83
C LEU A 80 8.96 25.72 -5.90
N THR A 81 8.34 26.88 -5.82
CA THR A 81 8.77 27.94 -4.92
C THR A 81 7.58 28.56 -4.18
N THR A 82 7.78 28.87 -2.91
CA THR A 82 6.87 29.69 -2.10
C THR A 82 7.69 30.60 -1.19
N THR A 83 7.13 31.71 -0.75
CA THR A 83 7.76 32.60 0.23
C THR A 83 7.15 32.32 1.59
N LEU A 84 7.97 32.05 2.60
CA LEU A 84 7.51 31.83 3.96
C LEU A 84 6.92 33.14 4.54
N PRO A 85 5.84 33.07 5.32
CA PRO A 85 5.27 34.23 6.00
C PRO A 85 6.32 34.94 6.88
N LYS A 86 6.11 36.23 7.12
CA LYS A 86 7.00 37.00 8.01
C LYS A 86 6.88 36.63 9.49
N ASP A 87 5.74 36.07 9.86
CA ASP A 87 5.40 35.54 11.17
C ASP A 87 5.60 34.01 11.28
N TYR A 88 6.39 33.46 10.34
CA TYR A 88 6.68 32.01 10.31
C TYR A 88 7.45 31.56 11.55
N ASP A 89 6.90 30.59 12.27
CA ASP A 89 7.49 30.03 13.51
C ASP A 89 7.51 28.48 13.54
N GLU A 90 7.18 27.83 12.43
CA GLU A 90 7.10 26.38 12.37
C GLU A 90 8.46 25.69 12.24
N THR A 91 8.51 24.43 12.69
CA THR A 91 9.79 23.69 12.80
C THR A 91 10.07 22.74 11.65
N SER A 92 9.06 22.42 10.83
CA SER A 92 9.23 21.50 9.71
C SER A 92 8.24 21.75 8.58
N PHE A 93 8.72 21.58 7.37
CA PHE A 93 7.89 21.24 6.20
C PHE A 93 8.00 19.76 5.90
N ALA A 94 6.95 19.17 5.36
CA ALA A 94 6.98 17.81 4.84
C ALA A 94 6.16 17.67 3.57
N ILE A 95 6.64 16.85 2.65
CA ILE A 95 5.91 16.41 1.46
C ILE A 95 6.08 14.90 1.30
N ARG A 96 5.05 14.21 0.80
CA ARG A 96 5.20 12.82 0.39
C ARG A 96 5.76 12.78 -1.03
N SER A 97 6.86 12.07 -1.24
CA SER A 97 7.33 11.76 -2.59
C SER A 97 6.42 10.72 -3.25
N SER A 98 6.22 10.85 -4.55
CA SER A 98 5.52 9.87 -5.39
C SER A 98 6.50 9.27 -6.38
N LEU A 99 7.33 8.32 -5.92
CA LEU A 99 8.46 7.75 -6.67
C LEU A 99 9.41 8.83 -7.20
N GLN A 100 9.70 9.84 -6.36
CA GLN A 100 10.47 11.03 -6.75
C GLN A 100 11.69 11.19 -5.86
N ASP A 101 12.77 11.70 -6.46
CA ASP A 101 13.86 12.34 -5.75
C ASP A 101 13.39 13.75 -5.34
N ILE A 102 13.71 14.17 -4.12
CA ILE A 102 13.28 15.45 -3.57
C ILE A 102 14.47 16.20 -2.97
N GLN A 103 14.54 17.51 -3.25
CA GLN A 103 15.48 18.42 -2.60
C GLN A 103 14.71 19.63 -2.06
N PHE A 104 15.02 20.01 -0.82
CA PHE A 104 14.49 21.19 -0.18
C PHE A 104 15.58 22.22 0.04
N TYR A 105 15.31 23.44 -0.39
CA TYR A 105 16.16 24.60 -0.15
C TYR A 105 15.38 25.67 0.62
N VAL A 106 16.03 26.31 1.58
CA VAL A 106 15.50 27.52 2.25
C VAL A 106 16.48 28.65 1.98
N GLY A 107 16.02 29.67 1.28
CA GLY A 107 16.91 30.63 0.63
C GLY A 107 17.82 29.91 -0.36
N ASN A 108 19.13 30.06 -0.19
CA ASN A 108 20.13 29.42 -1.05
C ASN A 108 20.73 28.13 -0.44
N SER A 109 20.29 27.72 0.76
CA SER A 109 20.85 26.55 1.45
C SER A 109 20.05 25.29 1.22
N LEU A 110 20.70 24.21 0.76
CA LEU A 110 20.12 22.86 0.73
C LEU A 110 19.94 22.39 2.19
N ARG A 111 18.70 22.10 2.56
CA ARG A 111 18.34 21.65 3.92
C ARG A 111 18.11 20.15 4.00
N THR A 112 17.48 19.58 2.99
CA THR A 112 17.20 18.14 2.96
C THR A 112 17.24 17.64 1.52
N GLN A 113 17.84 16.47 1.35
CA GLN A 113 17.86 15.76 0.08
C GLN A 113 17.42 14.31 0.30
N TYR A 114 16.56 13.81 -0.58
CA TYR A 114 16.21 12.42 -0.66
C TYR A 114 16.35 11.93 -2.09
N SER A 115 17.27 11.04 -2.31
CA SER A 115 17.46 10.29 -3.56
C SER A 115 18.10 8.95 -3.24
N THR A 116 17.67 7.90 -3.92
CA THR A 116 18.33 6.59 -3.86
C THR A 116 19.13 6.29 -5.12
N LYS A 117 19.34 7.30 -6.00
CA LYS A 117 19.99 7.14 -7.30
C LYS A 117 21.32 6.42 -7.23
N ASP A 118 22.15 6.77 -6.24
CA ASP A 118 23.51 6.23 -6.09
C ASP A 118 23.58 4.95 -5.26
N THR A 119 22.52 4.64 -4.49
CA THR A 119 22.50 3.51 -3.54
C THR A 119 21.56 2.39 -3.94
N ARG A 120 20.63 2.62 -4.89
CA ARG A 120 19.66 1.62 -5.30
C ARG A 120 20.28 0.53 -6.16
N MET A 121 20.00 -0.71 -5.82
CA MET A 121 20.45 -1.88 -6.59
C MET A 121 19.63 -2.09 -7.87
N ALA A 122 18.32 -1.77 -7.84
CA ALA A 122 17.36 -1.99 -8.92
C ALA A 122 16.34 -0.86 -9.00
N GLY A 123 15.61 -0.78 -10.11
CA GLY A 123 14.62 0.25 -10.38
C GLY A 123 15.22 1.60 -10.77
N LYS A 124 14.37 2.50 -11.28
CA LYS A 124 14.76 3.85 -11.74
C LYS A 124 14.47 4.95 -10.74
N ASN A 125 13.49 4.75 -9.87
CA ASN A 125 12.96 5.78 -8.97
C ASN A 125 13.27 5.51 -7.50
N SER A 126 13.30 6.57 -6.71
CA SER A 126 13.30 6.47 -5.25
C SER A 126 11.92 6.11 -4.74
N ALA A 127 11.84 5.23 -3.74
CA ALA A 127 10.55 4.81 -3.18
C ALA A 127 9.82 5.98 -2.54
N SER A 128 8.49 6.00 -2.68
CA SER A 128 7.66 7.05 -2.09
C SER A 128 7.75 7.04 -0.55
N ARG A 129 7.99 8.20 0.05
CA ARG A 129 8.02 8.41 1.49
C ARG A 129 7.78 9.87 1.86
N TYR A 130 7.50 10.16 3.12
CA TYR A 130 7.48 11.54 3.62
C TYR A 130 8.89 12.05 3.86
N ILE A 131 9.19 13.20 3.28
CA ILE A 131 10.48 13.88 3.41
C ILE A 131 10.24 15.15 4.22
N PHE A 132 10.99 15.31 5.30
CA PHE A 132 10.89 16.43 6.21
C PHE A 132 12.05 17.40 5.98
N CYS A 133 11.72 18.68 5.83
CA CYS A 133 12.67 19.78 5.77
C CYS A 133 12.64 20.53 7.11
N PRO A 134 13.71 20.51 7.90
CA PRO A 134 13.77 21.29 9.13
C PRO A 134 13.81 22.79 8.81
N THR A 135 13.00 23.55 9.53
CA THR A 135 12.91 25.00 9.44
C THR A 135 12.92 25.64 10.82
N THR A 136 13.08 26.94 10.89
CA THR A 136 13.10 27.71 12.14
C THR A 136 12.45 29.09 11.92
N TYR A 137 12.13 29.78 13.00
CA TYR A 137 11.65 31.18 12.94
C TYR A 137 12.58 32.12 12.18
N LYS A 138 13.92 31.81 12.10
CA LYS A 138 14.90 32.60 11.33
C LYS A 138 14.73 32.44 9.81
N ASP A 139 13.89 31.54 9.38
CA ASP A 139 13.59 31.31 7.97
C ASP A 139 12.35 32.10 7.49
N ALA A 140 11.71 32.85 8.41
CA ALA A 140 10.62 33.75 8.07
C ALA A 140 10.99 34.71 6.92
N GLY A 141 10.10 34.88 5.94
CA GLY A 141 10.29 35.71 4.77
C GLY A 141 11.25 35.14 3.70
N LYS A 142 11.93 34.01 3.95
CA LYS A 142 12.78 33.37 2.94
C LYS A 142 11.96 32.59 1.93
N THR A 143 12.54 32.35 0.76
CA THR A 143 11.97 31.47 -0.25
C THR A 143 12.24 30.01 0.10
N LEU A 144 11.18 29.21 0.20
CA LEU A 144 11.25 27.75 0.20
C LEU A 144 11.19 27.25 -1.24
N ARG A 145 12.18 26.48 -1.67
CA ARG A 145 12.24 25.84 -2.98
C ARG A 145 12.24 24.32 -2.80
N ILE A 146 11.35 23.64 -3.53
CA ILE A 146 11.21 22.20 -3.54
C ILE A 146 11.47 21.72 -4.98
N GLU A 147 12.41 20.82 -5.14
CA GLU A 147 12.75 20.22 -6.43
C GLU A 147 12.29 18.75 -6.43
N LEU A 148 11.50 18.37 -7.43
CA LEU A 148 10.90 17.05 -7.57
C LEU A 148 11.35 16.45 -8.91
N THR A 149 11.98 15.26 -8.87
CA THR A 149 12.42 14.54 -10.08
C THR A 149 11.97 13.11 -10.05
N THR A 150 11.36 12.62 -11.14
CA THR A 150 11.02 11.20 -11.32
C THR A 150 11.35 10.75 -12.74
N TYR A 151 11.62 9.47 -12.89
CA TYR A 151 12.04 8.88 -14.18
C TYR A 151 10.94 8.03 -14.83
N THR A 152 9.73 8.02 -14.27
CA THR A 152 8.54 7.34 -14.83
C THR A 152 7.45 8.33 -15.20
N SER A 153 6.79 8.10 -16.33
CA SER A 153 5.70 8.97 -16.81
C SER A 153 4.50 9.01 -15.86
N ASN A 154 4.19 7.88 -15.20
CA ASN A 154 3.01 7.75 -14.35
C ASN A 154 3.03 8.68 -13.11
N TYR A 155 4.22 9.10 -12.68
CA TYR A 155 4.40 9.92 -11.48
C TYR A 155 5.08 11.27 -11.76
N SER A 156 5.40 11.56 -13.03
CA SER A 156 6.00 12.82 -13.41
C SER A 156 4.99 13.96 -13.25
N GLY A 157 5.42 15.03 -12.58
CA GLY A 157 4.59 16.20 -12.31
C GLY A 157 3.55 16.04 -11.20
N ILE A 158 3.52 14.92 -10.46
CA ILE A 158 2.65 14.77 -9.29
C ILE A 158 3.24 15.57 -8.13
N VAL A 159 2.43 16.44 -7.55
CA VAL A 159 2.73 17.20 -6.34
C VAL A 159 1.71 16.84 -5.28
N ASN A 160 2.17 16.25 -4.18
CA ASN A 160 1.31 15.92 -3.04
C ASN A 160 1.13 17.14 -2.13
N GLU A 161 0.22 17.01 -1.16
CA GLU A 161 0.03 17.99 -0.09
C GLU A 161 1.35 18.30 0.62
N VAL A 162 1.58 19.57 0.89
CA VAL A 162 2.71 20.05 1.69
C VAL A 162 2.21 20.32 3.10
N TYR A 163 2.82 19.66 4.06
CA TYR A 163 2.53 19.81 5.47
C TYR A 163 3.51 20.82 6.09
N CYS A 164 3.03 21.58 7.08
CA CYS A 164 3.82 22.56 7.81
C CYS A 164 3.44 22.50 9.29
N GLY A 165 4.43 22.38 10.18
CA GLY A 165 4.18 22.27 11.62
C GLY A 165 5.30 21.53 12.35
N ASN A 166 5.00 21.04 13.55
CA ASN A 166 5.89 20.17 14.28
C ASN A 166 5.90 18.78 13.64
N LYS A 167 7.08 18.16 13.54
CA LYS A 167 7.25 16.82 12.95
C LYS A 167 6.39 15.76 13.64
N ALA A 168 6.20 15.85 14.97
CA ALA A 168 5.34 14.93 15.70
C ALA A 168 3.87 15.09 15.34
N GLU A 169 3.39 16.33 15.23
CA GLU A 169 2.01 16.64 14.83
C GLU A 169 1.71 16.17 13.40
N ILE A 170 2.65 16.39 12.47
CA ILE A 170 2.52 15.90 11.10
C ILE A 170 2.42 14.37 11.07
N TRP A 171 3.26 13.65 11.83
CA TRP A 171 3.19 12.21 11.94
C TRP A 171 1.89 11.73 12.58
N GLN A 172 1.40 12.41 13.60
CA GLN A 172 0.15 12.10 14.25
C GLN A 172 -1.04 12.23 13.28
N ASN A 173 -1.05 13.30 12.48
CA ASN A 173 -2.08 13.48 11.44
C ASN A 173 -2.04 12.36 10.38
N ILE A 174 -0.85 11.99 9.92
CA ILE A 174 -0.65 10.87 8.98
C ILE A 174 -1.14 9.56 9.59
N TYR A 175 -0.79 9.30 10.86
CA TYR A 175 -1.22 8.10 11.56
C TYR A 175 -2.74 8.04 11.75
N ASN A 176 -3.36 9.14 12.15
CA ASN A 176 -4.82 9.21 12.32
C ASN A 176 -5.56 8.91 11.02
N THR A 177 -4.99 9.37 9.89
CA THR A 177 -5.61 9.16 8.58
C THR A 177 -5.41 7.73 8.05
N TYR A 178 -4.22 7.13 8.25
CA TYR A 178 -3.84 5.88 7.59
C TYR A 178 -3.56 4.72 8.55
N GLY A 179 -3.62 4.94 9.86
CA GLY A 179 -3.28 3.94 10.88
C GLY A 179 -4.21 2.75 10.87
N ILE A 180 -5.53 2.98 10.77
CA ILE A 180 -6.54 1.91 10.77
C ILE A 180 -6.34 0.98 9.57
N SER A 181 -6.13 1.51 8.36
CA SER A 181 -5.92 0.67 7.18
C SER A 181 -4.66 -0.19 7.30
N THR A 182 -3.62 0.36 7.92
CA THR A 182 -2.38 -0.38 8.19
C THR A 182 -2.58 -1.46 9.26
N PHE A 183 -3.35 -1.17 10.30
CA PHE A 183 -3.71 -2.17 11.33
C PHE A 183 -4.53 -3.32 10.72
N ILE A 184 -5.51 -3.02 9.87
CA ILE A 184 -6.28 -4.05 9.14
C ILE A 184 -5.35 -4.91 8.27
N ALA A 185 -4.38 -4.31 7.59
CA ALA A 185 -3.42 -5.06 6.79
C ALA A 185 -2.58 -6.05 7.64
N PHE A 186 -2.13 -5.64 8.84
CA PHE A 186 -1.46 -6.55 9.78
C PHE A 186 -2.38 -7.66 10.28
N PHE A 187 -3.64 -7.35 10.57
CA PHE A 187 -4.60 -8.37 11.00
C PHE A 187 -4.84 -9.41 9.89
N ILE A 188 -4.99 -8.98 8.64
CA ILE A 188 -5.11 -9.89 7.49
C ILE A 188 -3.84 -10.71 7.31
N LEU A 189 -2.65 -10.11 7.46
CA LEU A 189 -1.37 -10.82 7.39
C LEU A 189 -1.28 -11.94 8.44
N PHE A 190 -1.59 -11.62 9.69
CA PHE A 190 -1.60 -12.59 10.78
C PHE A 190 -2.58 -13.73 10.52
N THR A 191 -3.81 -13.41 10.08
CA THR A 191 -4.83 -14.40 9.75
C THR A 191 -4.38 -15.28 8.56
N GLY A 192 -3.74 -14.68 7.55
CA GLY A 192 -3.19 -15.43 6.42
C GLY A 192 -2.10 -16.41 6.83
N ILE A 193 -1.14 -15.99 7.66
CA ILE A 193 -0.06 -16.85 8.18
C ILE A 193 -0.65 -17.98 9.01
N THR A 194 -1.58 -17.69 9.92
CA THR A 194 -2.23 -18.72 10.74
C THR A 194 -3.02 -19.70 9.89
N SER A 195 -3.70 -19.26 8.84
CA SER A 195 -4.40 -20.14 7.89
C SER A 195 -3.45 -21.08 7.15
N ILE A 196 -2.29 -20.59 6.70
CA ILE A 196 -1.25 -21.42 6.07
C ILE A 196 -0.74 -22.47 7.04
N LEU A 197 -0.33 -22.05 8.24
CA LEU A 197 0.20 -22.97 9.27
C LEU A 197 -0.82 -24.04 9.66
N PHE A 198 -2.09 -23.65 9.82
CA PHE A 198 -3.17 -24.56 10.13
C PHE A 198 -3.43 -25.55 8.97
N GLY A 199 -3.46 -25.08 7.73
CA GLY A 199 -3.59 -25.91 6.54
C GLY A 199 -2.48 -26.96 6.43
N ILE A 200 -1.21 -26.55 6.67
CA ILE A 200 -0.06 -27.46 6.67
C ILE A 200 -0.16 -28.48 7.81
N ALA A 201 -0.52 -28.04 9.03
CA ALA A 201 -0.68 -28.92 10.18
C ALA A 201 -1.77 -29.97 9.95
N LEU A 202 -2.92 -29.56 9.39
CA LEU A 202 -3.99 -30.51 9.06
C LEU A 202 -3.55 -31.53 8.01
N LYS A 203 -2.84 -31.12 6.97
CA LYS A 203 -2.27 -32.05 5.98
C LYS A 203 -1.36 -33.11 6.64
N HIS A 204 -0.55 -32.67 7.59
CA HIS A 204 0.39 -33.60 8.27
C HIS A 204 -0.31 -34.56 9.20
N VAL A 205 -1.33 -34.13 9.95
CA VAL A 205 -2.03 -34.98 10.96
C VAL A 205 -3.02 -35.94 10.30
N TYR A 206 -3.70 -35.52 9.24
CA TYR A 206 -4.82 -36.29 8.64
C TYR A 206 -4.48 -36.96 7.31
N HIS A 207 -3.21 -37.12 6.99
CA HIS A 207 -2.74 -37.71 5.72
C HIS A 207 -3.30 -39.14 5.42
N THR A 208 -3.98 -39.77 6.34
CA THR A 208 -4.38 -41.18 6.23
C THR A 208 -5.86 -41.52 6.42
N THR A 209 -6.73 -40.57 6.80
CA THR A 209 -8.07 -41.00 7.32
C THR A 209 -9.30 -40.21 6.86
N PHE A 210 -9.18 -39.10 6.13
CA PHE A 210 -10.38 -38.33 5.77
C PHE A 210 -10.31 -37.71 4.35
N ASP A 211 -11.43 -37.79 3.64
CA ASP A 211 -11.67 -37.07 2.39
C ASP A 211 -11.90 -35.58 2.71
N MET A 212 -10.81 -34.85 2.98
CA MET A 212 -10.77 -33.53 3.57
C MET A 212 -10.53 -32.43 2.51
N GLY A 213 -11.11 -32.57 1.31
CA GLY A 213 -10.94 -31.61 0.21
C GLY A 213 -11.04 -30.14 0.61
N TYR A 214 -11.98 -29.81 1.50
CA TYR A 214 -12.23 -28.41 1.93
C TYR A 214 -11.14 -27.84 2.84
N PHE A 215 -10.42 -28.64 3.62
CA PHE A 215 -9.39 -28.13 4.54
C PHE A 215 -8.05 -27.89 3.85
N PHE A 216 -7.79 -28.55 2.73
CA PHE A 216 -6.58 -28.30 1.94
C PHE A 216 -6.57 -26.90 1.31
N ASP A 217 -7.73 -26.31 1.13
CA ASP A 217 -7.90 -25.00 0.52
C ASP A 217 -7.50 -23.83 1.42
N MET A 218 -7.44 -24.05 2.75
CA MET A 218 -7.04 -23.02 3.71
C MET A 218 -5.62 -22.49 3.47
N GLU A 219 -4.72 -23.35 2.98
CA GLU A 219 -3.35 -22.93 2.64
C GLU A 219 -3.33 -21.92 1.50
N TYR A 220 -4.02 -22.18 0.39
CA TYR A 220 -4.07 -21.26 -0.75
C TYR A 220 -4.82 -19.97 -0.43
N PHE A 221 -5.89 -20.08 0.35
CA PHE A 221 -6.61 -18.92 0.87
C PHE A 221 -5.70 -18.05 1.77
N GLY A 222 -4.94 -18.70 2.65
CA GLY A 222 -3.94 -18.03 3.48
C GLY A 222 -2.87 -17.31 2.65
N TRP A 223 -2.38 -17.91 1.56
CA TRP A 223 -1.45 -17.26 0.64
C TRP A 223 -2.07 -16.03 -0.04
N CYS A 224 -3.34 -16.08 -0.45
CA CYS A 224 -4.04 -14.90 -0.98
C CYS A 224 -4.09 -13.77 0.05
N MET A 225 -4.38 -14.08 1.31
CA MET A 225 -4.41 -13.09 2.40
C MET A 225 -3.02 -12.50 2.67
N VAL A 226 -1.97 -13.33 2.72
CA VAL A 226 -0.59 -12.86 2.91
C VAL A 226 -0.17 -11.95 1.76
N MET A 227 -0.38 -12.34 0.51
CA MET A 227 -0.02 -11.52 -0.64
C MET A 227 -0.78 -10.19 -0.68
N GLY A 228 -2.09 -10.22 -0.43
CA GLY A 228 -2.93 -9.03 -0.37
C GLY A 228 -2.52 -8.08 0.76
N SER A 229 -2.24 -8.62 1.95
CA SER A 229 -1.84 -7.81 3.10
C SER A 229 -0.44 -7.20 2.93
N VAL A 230 0.52 -7.95 2.39
CA VAL A 230 1.86 -7.41 2.09
C VAL A 230 1.78 -6.30 1.04
N TRP A 231 0.93 -6.46 0.02
CA TRP A 231 0.65 -5.39 -0.93
C TRP A 231 0.05 -4.15 -0.23
N MET A 232 -0.97 -4.31 0.63
CA MET A 232 -1.56 -3.21 1.41
C MET A 232 -0.52 -2.51 2.30
N LEU A 233 0.36 -3.25 2.96
CA LEU A 233 1.44 -2.70 3.80
C LEU A 233 2.46 -1.94 2.95
N GLY A 234 2.80 -2.45 1.76
CA GLY A 234 3.70 -1.79 0.83
C GLY A 234 3.14 -0.49 0.25
N GLU A 235 1.81 -0.39 0.07
CA GLU A 235 1.13 0.84 -0.34
C GLU A 235 0.83 1.79 0.82
N SER A 236 0.94 1.32 2.08
CA SER A 236 0.67 2.13 3.25
C SER A 236 1.54 3.38 3.29
N LYS A 237 0.92 4.54 3.55
CA LYS A 237 1.61 5.82 3.66
C LYS A 237 2.49 5.92 4.90
N ILE A 238 2.28 5.06 5.91
CA ILE A 238 3.11 4.99 7.12
C ILE A 238 4.20 3.91 7.04
N ARG A 239 4.38 3.25 5.90
CA ARG A 239 5.34 2.13 5.71
C ARG A 239 6.78 2.47 6.13
N GLN A 240 7.21 3.72 5.99
CA GLN A 240 8.56 4.14 6.38
C GLN A 240 8.82 4.12 7.89
N ILE A 241 7.77 4.04 8.72
CA ILE A 241 7.88 3.82 10.17
C ILE A 241 8.03 2.32 10.45
N LEU A 242 7.41 1.47 9.63
CA LEU A 242 7.35 0.03 9.83
C LEU A 242 8.67 -0.65 9.45
N VAL A 243 9.30 -0.20 8.37
CA VAL A 243 10.52 -0.82 7.85
C VAL A 243 11.56 0.24 7.47
N PRO A 244 12.85 -0.01 7.75
CA PRO A 244 13.92 0.92 7.40
C PRO A 244 14.13 1.03 5.88
N ASN A 245 13.96 -0.07 5.14
CA ASN A 245 14.14 -0.12 3.68
C ASN A 245 12.80 -0.05 2.96
N ALA A 246 12.28 1.16 2.75
CA ALA A 246 11.04 1.41 2.04
C ALA A 246 11.09 0.96 0.56
N SER A 247 12.27 0.96 -0.07
CA SER A 247 12.44 0.52 -1.46
C SER A 247 12.25 -0.99 -1.60
N ALA A 248 12.82 -1.78 -0.68
CA ALA A 248 12.65 -3.22 -0.66
C ALA A 248 11.18 -3.62 -0.42
N LEU A 249 10.50 -2.97 0.53
CA LEU A 249 9.08 -3.22 0.77
C LEU A 249 8.22 -2.82 -0.42
N ALA A 250 8.52 -1.69 -1.08
CA ALA A 250 7.82 -1.27 -2.29
C ALA A 250 8.00 -2.29 -3.44
N ALA A 251 9.21 -2.81 -3.65
CA ALA A 251 9.43 -3.86 -4.64
C ALA A 251 8.67 -5.14 -4.28
N LEU A 252 8.72 -5.56 -3.01
CA LEU A 252 8.02 -6.75 -2.53
C LEU A 252 6.50 -6.65 -2.75
N CYS A 253 5.88 -5.49 -2.50
CA CYS A 253 4.44 -5.35 -2.70
C CYS A 253 4.03 -5.51 -4.18
N PHE A 254 4.84 -5.04 -5.12
CA PHE A 254 4.58 -5.27 -6.54
C PHE A 254 4.75 -6.74 -6.94
N VAL A 255 5.76 -7.42 -6.39
CA VAL A 255 5.95 -8.87 -6.58
C VAL A 255 4.74 -9.64 -6.06
N MET A 256 4.22 -9.29 -4.88
CA MET A 256 3.04 -9.95 -4.30
C MET A 256 1.80 -9.81 -5.18
N ILE A 257 1.51 -8.61 -5.70
CA ILE A 257 0.34 -8.44 -6.57
C ILE A 257 0.52 -9.13 -7.93
N MET A 258 1.74 -9.16 -8.49
CA MET A 258 2.02 -9.85 -9.75
C MET A 258 1.83 -11.36 -9.62
N LEU A 259 2.18 -11.95 -8.48
CA LEU A 259 2.07 -13.40 -8.24
C LEU A 259 0.73 -13.80 -7.60
N SER A 260 -0.09 -12.86 -7.14
CA SER A 260 -1.38 -13.14 -6.49
C SER A 260 -2.37 -13.99 -7.31
N PRO A 261 -2.37 -14.00 -8.67
CA PRO A 261 -3.22 -14.90 -9.43
C PRO A 261 -2.92 -16.39 -9.18
N LEU A 262 -1.68 -16.77 -8.80
CA LEU A 262 -1.29 -18.19 -8.66
C LEU A 262 -2.06 -18.91 -7.55
N PRO A 263 -2.08 -18.46 -6.28
CA PRO A 263 -2.84 -19.14 -5.25
C PRO A 263 -4.34 -19.14 -5.52
N ILE A 264 -4.86 -18.14 -6.22
CA ILE A 264 -6.27 -18.08 -6.65
C ILE A 264 -6.56 -19.20 -7.67
N LEU A 265 -5.66 -19.42 -8.64
CA LEU A 265 -5.77 -20.52 -9.62
C LEU A 265 -5.68 -21.88 -8.93
N PHE A 266 -4.76 -22.06 -7.99
CA PHE A 266 -4.62 -23.32 -7.23
C PHE A 266 -5.86 -23.62 -6.38
N TYR A 267 -6.39 -22.59 -5.71
CA TYR A 267 -7.63 -22.71 -4.96
C TYR A 267 -8.81 -23.11 -5.85
N ALA A 268 -8.95 -22.48 -7.01
CA ALA A 268 -10.02 -22.76 -7.96
C ALA A 268 -9.89 -24.16 -8.58
N ASP A 269 -8.67 -24.64 -8.84
CA ASP A 269 -8.44 -25.98 -9.36
C ASP A 269 -8.86 -27.06 -8.34
N ASN A 270 -8.50 -26.86 -7.06
CA ASN A 270 -8.88 -27.77 -5.99
C ASN A 270 -10.40 -27.89 -5.82
N ILE A 271 -11.12 -26.75 -5.75
CA ILE A 271 -12.60 -26.76 -5.63
C ILE A 271 -13.25 -27.50 -6.81
N GLN A 272 -12.65 -27.42 -8.00
CA GLN A 272 -13.20 -28.03 -9.22
C GLN A 272 -12.65 -29.44 -9.48
N ASN A 273 -11.93 -30.02 -8.52
CA ASN A 273 -11.32 -31.35 -8.60
C ASN A 273 -10.50 -31.55 -9.89
N GLY A 274 -9.69 -30.55 -10.24
CA GLY A 274 -8.77 -30.60 -11.40
C GLY A 274 -9.44 -30.53 -12.78
N LYS A 275 -10.74 -30.22 -12.87
CA LYS A 275 -11.48 -30.24 -14.13
C LYS A 275 -10.88 -29.34 -15.21
N HIS A 276 -10.28 -28.20 -14.82
CA HIS A 276 -9.69 -27.20 -15.70
C HIS A 276 -8.17 -27.06 -15.51
N GLN A 277 -7.52 -28.05 -14.91
CA GLN A 277 -6.10 -28.05 -14.49
C GLN A 277 -5.16 -27.56 -15.57
N LYS A 278 -5.23 -28.11 -16.80
CA LYS A 278 -4.34 -27.70 -17.92
C LYS A 278 -4.48 -26.22 -18.25
N LEU A 279 -5.70 -25.69 -18.24
CA LEU A 279 -5.95 -24.27 -18.53
C LEU A 279 -5.37 -23.38 -17.44
N TYR A 280 -5.64 -23.70 -16.16
CA TYR A 280 -5.11 -22.95 -15.02
C TYR A 280 -3.57 -23.02 -14.97
N GLN A 281 -2.99 -24.15 -15.32
CA GLN A 281 -1.55 -24.34 -15.43
C GLN A 281 -0.93 -23.43 -16.50
N ASN A 282 -1.53 -23.39 -17.68
CA ASN A 282 -1.06 -22.51 -18.77
C ASN A 282 -1.16 -21.02 -18.39
N ILE A 283 -2.23 -20.61 -17.75
CA ILE A 283 -2.37 -19.23 -17.26
C ILE A 283 -1.33 -18.95 -16.17
N GLY A 284 -1.09 -19.89 -15.26
CA GLY A 284 -0.05 -19.80 -14.24
C GLY A 284 1.33 -19.57 -14.86
N TYR A 285 1.68 -20.26 -15.94
CA TYR A 285 2.93 -20.02 -16.68
C TYR A 285 2.99 -18.60 -17.27
N VAL A 286 1.88 -18.06 -17.79
CA VAL A 286 1.84 -16.68 -18.28
C VAL A 286 2.06 -15.69 -17.15
N VAL A 287 1.47 -15.92 -15.99
CA VAL A 287 1.69 -15.10 -14.78
C VAL A 287 3.16 -15.11 -14.36
N ILE A 288 3.77 -16.30 -14.29
CA ILE A 288 5.19 -16.45 -13.93
C ILE A 288 6.09 -15.76 -14.98
N LEU A 289 5.79 -15.93 -16.26
CA LEU A 289 6.54 -15.29 -17.34
C LEU A 289 6.47 -13.76 -17.24
N ASN A 290 5.27 -13.21 -17.00
CA ASN A 290 5.10 -11.77 -16.77
C ASN A 290 5.93 -11.27 -15.59
N PHE A 291 5.93 -12.01 -14.47
CA PHE A 291 6.76 -11.70 -13.31
C PHE A 291 8.25 -11.72 -13.63
N ILE A 292 8.74 -12.76 -14.34
CA ILE A 292 10.16 -12.88 -14.72
C ILE A 292 10.58 -11.72 -15.62
N VAL A 293 9.80 -11.42 -16.67
CA VAL A 293 10.09 -10.30 -17.59
C VAL A 293 10.09 -8.97 -16.84
N SER A 294 9.09 -8.71 -16.00
CA SER A 294 9.01 -7.50 -15.18
C SER A 294 10.21 -7.38 -14.23
N SER A 295 10.65 -8.49 -13.65
CA SER A 295 11.80 -8.52 -12.73
C SER A 295 13.11 -8.25 -13.46
N ILE A 296 13.30 -8.79 -14.65
CA ILE A 296 14.47 -8.50 -15.49
C ILE A 296 14.52 -7.00 -15.85
N LEU A 297 13.38 -6.43 -16.28
CA LEU A 297 13.28 -5.01 -16.62
C LEU A 297 13.57 -4.10 -15.42
N TYR A 298 13.14 -4.52 -14.23
CA TYR A 298 13.39 -3.81 -12.97
C TYR A 298 14.86 -3.88 -12.54
N LEU A 299 15.46 -5.07 -12.59
CA LEU A 299 16.89 -5.27 -12.25
C LEU A 299 17.83 -4.56 -13.21
N THR A 300 17.50 -4.56 -14.52
CA THR A 300 18.26 -3.83 -15.55
C THR A 300 18.01 -2.32 -15.55
N LYS A 301 17.14 -1.82 -14.66
CA LYS A 301 16.74 -0.39 -14.55
C LYS A 301 16.12 0.18 -15.85
N VAL A 302 15.59 -0.68 -16.71
CA VAL A 302 14.90 -0.28 -17.96
C VAL A 302 13.48 0.19 -17.65
N LYS A 303 12.74 -0.55 -16.79
CA LYS A 303 11.39 -0.18 -16.32
C LYS A 303 11.24 -0.49 -14.84
N ASP A 304 10.50 0.34 -14.14
CA ASP A 304 10.06 0.02 -12.78
C ASP A 304 8.86 -0.93 -12.80
N TYR A 305 8.64 -1.66 -11.70
CA TYR A 305 7.47 -2.53 -11.56
C TYR A 305 6.14 -1.81 -11.81
N ILE A 306 6.04 -0.54 -11.43
CA ILE A 306 4.82 0.26 -11.67
C ILE A 306 4.51 0.43 -13.17
N GLU A 307 5.52 0.41 -14.05
CA GLU A 307 5.33 0.54 -15.49
C GLU A 307 4.87 -0.79 -16.13
N THR A 308 5.11 -1.92 -15.48
CA THR A 308 4.69 -3.27 -15.91
C THR A 308 3.44 -3.76 -15.18
N LEU A 309 3.06 -3.10 -14.08
CA LEU A 309 1.92 -3.45 -13.25
C LEU A 309 0.58 -3.55 -14.02
N PRO A 310 0.26 -2.69 -15.01
CA PRO A 310 -0.99 -2.80 -15.75
C PRO A 310 -1.21 -4.17 -16.40
N VAL A 311 -0.15 -4.83 -16.88
CA VAL A 311 -0.23 -6.18 -17.45
C VAL A 311 -0.62 -7.20 -16.37
N ALA A 312 -0.01 -7.11 -15.19
CA ALA A 312 -0.33 -7.98 -14.06
C ALA A 312 -1.78 -7.77 -13.56
N GLN A 313 -2.24 -6.52 -13.54
CA GLN A 313 -3.63 -6.19 -13.17
C GLN A 313 -4.63 -6.77 -14.17
N LEU A 314 -4.36 -6.66 -15.46
CA LEU A 314 -5.19 -7.28 -16.51
C LEU A 314 -5.23 -8.81 -16.38
N LEU A 315 -4.09 -9.45 -16.11
CA LEU A 315 -4.03 -10.89 -15.85
C LEU A 315 -4.85 -11.28 -14.61
N LEU A 316 -4.76 -10.51 -13.54
CA LEU A 316 -5.53 -10.75 -12.31
C LEU A 316 -7.03 -10.65 -12.57
N VAL A 317 -7.50 -9.60 -13.25
CA VAL A 317 -8.91 -9.42 -13.63
C VAL A 317 -9.36 -10.57 -14.54
N PHE A 318 -8.56 -10.94 -15.52
CA PHE A 318 -8.85 -12.08 -16.40
C PHE A 318 -9.01 -13.37 -15.62
N VAL A 319 -8.13 -13.66 -14.69
CA VAL A 319 -8.20 -14.86 -13.81
C VAL A 319 -9.48 -14.84 -12.99
N PHE A 320 -9.86 -13.71 -12.39
CA PHE A 320 -11.11 -13.60 -11.63
C PHE A 320 -12.34 -13.87 -12.50
N ILE A 321 -12.43 -13.28 -13.69
CA ILE A 321 -13.55 -13.50 -14.61
C ILE A 321 -13.62 -14.96 -15.02
N LEU A 322 -12.50 -15.57 -15.39
CA LEU A 322 -12.42 -16.96 -15.80
C LEU A 322 -12.90 -17.91 -14.70
N ILE A 323 -12.39 -17.74 -13.48
CA ILE A 323 -12.76 -18.55 -12.33
C ILE A 323 -14.23 -18.37 -12.00
N PHE A 324 -14.75 -17.14 -12.04
CA PHE A 324 -16.16 -16.87 -11.82
C PHE A 324 -17.05 -17.64 -12.82
N ILE A 325 -16.71 -17.61 -14.11
CA ILE A 325 -17.45 -18.35 -15.14
C ILE A 325 -17.42 -19.85 -14.85
N HIS A 326 -16.25 -20.42 -14.54
CA HIS A 326 -16.10 -21.85 -14.25
C HIS A 326 -16.82 -22.27 -12.98
N LEU A 327 -16.78 -21.47 -11.91
CA LEU A 327 -17.54 -21.74 -10.69
C LEU A 327 -19.04 -21.71 -10.92
N MET A 328 -19.55 -20.75 -11.69
CA MET A 328 -20.98 -20.69 -12.04
C MET A 328 -21.43 -21.91 -12.87
N GLN A 329 -20.58 -22.39 -13.78
CA GLN A 329 -20.85 -23.63 -14.53
C GLN A 329 -20.81 -24.85 -13.62
N TYR A 330 -19.90 -24.90 -12.66
CA TYR A 330 -19.78 -25.99 -11.69
C TYR A 330 -21.00 -26.06 -10.77
N ILE A 331 -21.44 -24.94 -10.20
CA ILE A 331 -22.65 -24.84 -9.36
C ILE A 331 -23.91 -25.27 -10.13
N ARG A 332 -24.08 -24.80 -11.38
CA ARG A 332 -25.21 -25.20 -12.23
C ARG A 332 -25.25 -26.71 -12.52
N LYS A 333 -24.09 -27.38 -12.53
CA LYS A 333 -24.04 -28.82 -12.76
C LYS A 333 -24.33 -29.63 -11.50
N ILE A 334 -24.05 -29.12 -10.31
CA ILE A 334 -24.39 -29.77 -9.04
C ILE A 334 -25.91 -29.69 -8.77
N ASN A 335 -26.53 -28.61 -9.17
CA ASN A 335 -27.98 -28.37 -8.95
C ASN A 335 -28.88 -29.03 -10.01
N LYS A 336 -28.33 -29.78 -10.97
CA LYS A 336 -29.03 -30.65 -11.90
C LYS A 336 -28.84 -32.11 -11.54
#